data_d286e49be122f3d1a97c02441663fa20
#
_entry.id   d286e49be122f3d1a97c02441663fa20
#
_cell.length_a   1.000
_cell.length_b   1.000
_cell.length_c   1.000
_cell.angle_alpha   90.00
_cell.angle_beta   90.00
_cell.angle_gamma   90.00
#
_symmetry.space_group_name_H-M   'P 1'
#
loop_
_entity.id
_entity.type
_entity.pdbx_description
1 polymer ?
#
loop_
_entity_poly.entity_id
_entity_poly.type
_entity_poly.pdbx_seq_one_letter_code
_entity_poly.pdbx_strand_id
1 'polypeptide(L)'
;CDLRYEDDDVIVVNKPVGMVVHPAAGHESGTLVNALLYHCGTSLSGIGGEKRPGIVHRIDKDTSGLIIAAKNDRAHASLSAQLKDHSMYRVYAAVAIGGFSDEEGTVDAPIGRSRTDRKKMAVDRQNGRSAVTHWKVEERFSGYTYLTCQLETGRTHQIRVHLSSIGHPLLGDPVYGGVRKAWSDLQGQCLHAKALTFTHPATGERLTVTAPLPDWFDKVLTKLRTMG
;
A
#
# COMPACT_ATOMS: atom_id res chain seq x y z
N CYS A 1 9.38 -6.74 12.51
CA CYS A 1 8.26 -6.90 11.57
C CYS A 1 7.72 -8.32 11.61
N ASP A 2 6.42 -8.46 11.37
CA ASP A 2 5.75 -9.75 11.27
C ASP A 2 6.11 -10.42 9.94
N LEU A 3 6.80 -11.57 10.01
CA LEU A 3 7.19 -12.36 8.85
C LEU A 3 6.01 -13.23 8.39
N ARG A 4 5.61 -13.10 7.11
CA ARG A 4 4.46 -13.82 6.57
C ARG A 4 4.85 -14.96 5.62
N TYR A 5 5.97 -14.83 4.92
CA TYR A 5 6.51 -15.86 4.03
C TYR A 5 8.00 -15.61 3.80
N GLU A 6 8.79 -16.67 3.74
CA GLU A 6 10.21 -16.58 3.38
C GLU A 6 10.72 -17.89 2.82
N ASP A 7 11.56 -17.78 1.80
CA ASP A 7 12.40 -18.87 1.28
C ASP A 7 13.74 -18.30 0.79
N ASP A 8 14.46 -19.01 -0.04
CA ASP A 8 15.77 -18.57 -0.53
C ASP A 8 15.68 -17.40 -1.54
N ASP A 9 14.52 -17.16 -2.11
CA ASP A 9 14.34 -16.20 -3.21
C ASP A 9 13.61 -14.93 -2.78
N VAL A 10 12.59 -15.06 -1.93
CA VAL A 10 11.71 -13.94 -1.55
C VAL A 10 11.45 -13.92 -0.06
N ILE A 11 11.11 -12.73 0.44
CA ILE A 11 10.62 -12.53 1.80
C ILE A 11 9.40 -11.59 1.74
N VAL A 12 8.33 -11.97 2.43
CA VAL A 12 7.11 -11.16 2.56
C VAL A 12 6.89 -10.82 4.02
N VAL A 13 6.83 -9.54 4.31
CA VAL A 13 6.64 -9.03 5.69
C VAL A 13 5.39 -8.17 5.77
N ASN A 14 4.81 -8.14 6.97
CA ASN A 14 3.69 -7.28 7.32
C ASN A 14 4.24 -6.05 8.04
N LYS A 15 4.31 -4.92 7.33
CA LYS A 15 4.85 -3.67 7.86
C LYS A 15 3.82 -3.00 8.78
N PRO A 16 4.20 -2.56 10.00
CA PRO A 16 3.31 -1.77 10.83
C PRO A 16 3.15 -0.34 10.30
N VAL A 17 2.12 0.37 10.76
CA VAL A 17 2.01 1.82 10.55
C VAL A 17 3.17 2.54 11.22
N GLY A 18 3.58 3.68 10.69
CA GLY A 18 4.65 4.49 11.24
C GLY A 18 6.05 4.11 10.79
N MET A 19 6.22 3.00 10.09
CA MET A 19 7.53 2.56 9.58
C MET A 19 7.71 2.93 8.12
N VAL A 20 8.80 3.63 7.81
CA VAL A 20 9.23 3.96 6.45
C VAL A 20 9.89 2.74 5.81
N VAL A 21 9.67 2.51 4.52
CA VAL A 21 10.21 1.33 3.82
C VAL A 21 11.72 1.42 3.66
N HIS A 22 12.26 2.51 3.14
CA HIS A 22 13.69 2.67 2.91
C HIS A 22 14.19 4.01 3.44
N PRO A 23 15.52 4.12 3.74
CA PRO A 23 16.09 5.38 4.25
C PRO A 23 15.83 6.56 3.32
N ALA A 24 15.47 7.67 3.92
CA ALA A 24 15.20 8.94 3.25
C ALA A 24 15.49 10.10 4.21
N ALA A 25 15.41 11.33 3.72
CA ALA A 25 15.60 12.52 4.56
C ALA A 25 14.64 12.50 5.77
N GLY A 26 15.16 12.63 6.98
CA GLY A 26 14.41 12.55 8.23
C GLY A 26 14.16 11.14 8.75
N HIS A 27 14.51 10.10 7.99
CA HIS A 27 14.34 8.68 8.35
C HIS A 27 15.54 7.86 7.90
N GLU A 28 16.69 8.10 8.51
CA GLU A 28 17.96 7.45 8.15
C GLU A 28 18.11 6.06 8.73
N SER A 29 17.34 5.74 9.78
CA SER A 29 17.36 4.44 10.46
C SER A 29 15.96 4.03 10.88
N GLY A 30 15.81 2.79 11.39
CA GLY A 30 14.52 2.26 11.84
C GLY A 30 13.56 1.98 10.68
N THR A 31 14.06 1.82 9.47
CA THR A 31 13.26 1.52 8.27
C THR A 31 13.05 0.03 8.09
N LEU A 32 12.13 -0.34 7.20
CA LEU A 32 11.93 -1.73 6.81
C LEU A 32 13.21 -2.34 6.23
N VAL A 33 13.94 -1.59 5.41
CA VAL A 33 15.24 -2.03 4.84
C VAL A 33 16.23 -2.36 5.96
N ASN A 34 16.30 -1.56 7.02
CA ASN A 34 17.17 -1.88 8.17
C ASN A 34 16.78 -3.22 8.82
N ALA A 35 15.48 -3.47 8.99
CA ALA A 35 15.00 -4.73 9.54
C ALA A 35 15.29 -5.91 8.61
N LEU A 36 15.13 -5.75 7.31
CA LEU A 36 15.44 -6.78 6.31
C LEU A 36 16.94 -7.08 6.25
N LEU A 37 17.79 -6.07 6.30
CA LEU A 37 19.25 -6.24 6.34
C LEU A 37 19.69 -6.99 7.60
N TYR A 38 19.09 -6.69 8.73
CA TYR A 38 19.37 -7.39 9.98
C TYR A 38 18.97 -8.87 9.88
N HIS A 39 17.81 -9.17 9.31
CA HIS A 39 17.27 -10.53 9.19
C HIS A 39 17.96 -11.35 8.09
N CYS A 40 18.13 -10.79 6.91
CA CYS A 40 18.62 -11.47 5.70
C CYS A 40 20.14 -11.35 5.51
N GLY A 41 20.78 -10.35 6.12
CA GLY A 41 22.20 -10.09 5.92
C GLY A 41 22.53 -9.82 4.46
N THR A 42 23.51 -10.56 3.91
CA THR A 42 23.96 -10.40 2.52
C THR A 42 23.05 -11.06 1.50
N SER A 43 21.97 -11.73 1.91
CA SER A 43 21.08 -12.45 0.99
C SER A 43 20.07 -11.54 0.26
N LEU A 44 19.96 -10.25 0.60
CA LEU A 44 19.11 -9.32 -0.16
C LEU A 44 19.73 -8.99 -1.52
N SER A 45 18.87 -8.85 -2.55
CA SER A 45 19.31 -8.40 -3.86
C SER A 45 19.96 -7.02 -3.81
N GLY A 46 21.10 -6.86 -4.47
CA GLY A 46 21.82 -5.58 -4.55
C GLY A 46 21.34 -4.66 -5.67
N ILE A 47 20.39 -5.06 -6.51
CA ILE A 47 19.97 -4.28 -7.69
C ILE A 47 19.46 -2.88 -7.31
N GLY A 48 18.76 -2.74 -6.19
CA GLY A 48 18.27 -1.44 -5.70
C GLY A 48 19.34 -0.54 -5.09
N GLY A 49 20.59 -0.99 -5.01
CA GLY A 49 21.70 -0.28 -4.38
C GLY A 49 21.66 -0.34 -2.85
N GLU A 50 22.55 0.43 -2.21
CA GLU A 50 22.71 0.39 -0.74
C GLU A 50 21.49 0.86 0.04
N LYS A 51 20.70 1.78 -0.53
CA LYS A 51 19.53 2.36 0.13
C LYS A 51 18.27 1.52 0.01
N ARG A 52 18.18 0.65 -1.01
CA ARG A 52 16.99 -0.12 -1.34
C ARG A 52 17.28 -1.58 -1.67
N PRO A 53 18.15 -2.28 -0.92
CA PRO A 53 18.46 -3.66 -1.24
C PRO A 53 17.21 -4.54 -1.19
N GLY A 54 16.94 -5.27 -2.28
CA GLY A 54 15.79 -6.16 -2.39
C GLY A 54 14.42 -5.51 -2.58
N ILE A 55 14.32 -4.20 -2.53
CA ILE A 55 13.03 -3.49 -2.59
C ILE A 55 12.59 -3.33 -4.05
N VAL A 56 11.41 -3.85 -4.36
CA VAL A 56 10.79 -3.77 -5.71
C VAL A 56 9.54 -2.87 -5.71
N HIS A 57 8.93 -2.65 -4.57
CA HIS A 57 7.79 -1.75 -4.39
C HIS A 57 7.78 -1.17 -2.97
N ARG A 58 6.86 -0.25 -2.73
CA ARG A 58 6.74 0.41 -1.43
C ARG A 58 5.29 0.72 -1.09
N ILE A 59 5.02 0.86 0.21
CA ILE A 59 3.79 1.44 0.75
C ILE A 59 4.17 2.62 1.65
N ASP A 60 3.21 3.50 1.92
CA ASP A 60 3.45 4.72 2.68
C ASP A 60 3.79 4.42 4.15
N LYS A 61 4.43 5.37 4.80
CA LYS A 61 4.80 5.28 6.22
C LYS A 61 3.62 4.84 7.09
N ASP A 62 2.48 5.47 6.94
CA ASP A 62 1.29 5.23 7.76
C ASP A 62 0.28 4.27 7.11
N THR A 63 0.71 3.52 6.10
CA THR A 63 0.00 2.37 5.56
C THR A 63 0.63 1.10 6.10
N SER A 64 -0.17 0.21 6.66
CA SER A 64 0.30 -1.11 7.12
C SER A 64 0.13 -2.16 6.03
N GLY A 65 0.79 -3.30 6.21
CA GLY A 65 0.54 -4.49 5.43
C GLY A 65 1.72 -5.02 4.65
N LEU A 66 1.41 -5.83 3.66
CA LEU A 66 2.36 -6.70 2.99
C LEU A 66 3.31 -5.96 2.05
N ILE A 67 4.58 -6.27 2.20
CA ILE A 67 5.65 -5.93 1.26
C ILE A 67 6.45 -7.18 0.93
N ILE A 68 6.73 -7.40 -0.36
CA ILE A 68 7.63 -8.44 -0.83
C ILE A 68 8.99 -7.83 -1.19
N ALA A 69 10.06 -8.52 -0.78
CA ALA A 69 11.42 -8.15 -1.14
C ALA A 69 12.13 -9.33 -1.77
N ALA A 70 13.10 -9.05 -2.63
CA ALA A 70 13.89 -10.04 -3.34
C ALA A 70 15.19 -10.35 -2.57
N LYS A 71 15.47 -11.63 -2.36
CA LYS A 71 16.68 -12.09 -1.67
C LYS A 71 17.85 -12.35 -2.62
N ASN A 72 17.61 -12.34 -3.93
CA ASN A 72 18.66 -12.45 -4.96
C ASN A 72 18.25 -11.67 -6.21
N ASP A 73 19.19 -11.49 -7.13
CA ASP A 73 19.00 -10.65 -8.32
C ASP A 73 18.01 -11.26 -9.31
N ARG A 74 17.96 -12.57 -9.43
CA ARG A 74 16.97 -13.26 -10.28
C ARG A 74 15.56 -13.00 -9.79
N ALA A 75 15.33 -13.11 -8.49
CA ALA A 75 14.04 -12.81 -7.88
C ALA A 75 13.66 -11.33 -8.05
N HIS A 76 14.63 -10.43 -7.89
CA HIS A 76 14.41 -9.00 -8.11
C HIS A 76 13.93 -8.71 -9.53
N ALA A 77 14.60 -9.27 -10.52
CA ALA A 77 14.23 -9.09 -11.93
C ALA A 77 12.82 -9.64 -12.22
N SER A 78 12.51 -10.82 -11.69
CA SER A 78 11.19 -11.46 -11.88
C SER A 78 10.08 -10.65 -11.24
N LEU A 79 10.23 -10.24 -9.97
CA LEU A 79 9.21 -9.46 -9.27
C LEU A 79 9.01 -8.08 -9.91
N SER A 80 10.08 -7.44 -10.34
CA SER A 80 9.99 -6.15 -11.07
C SER A 80 9.22 -6.29 -12.37
N ALA A 81 9.45 -7.39 -13.12
CA ALA A 81 8.71 -7.68 -14.34
C ALA A 81 7.21 -7.91 -14.06
N GLN A 82 6.87 -8.60 -12.97
CA GLN A 82 5.47 -8.84 -12.58
C GLN A 82 4.75 -7.55 -12.16
N LEU A 83 5.46 -6.60 -11.58
CA LEU A 83 4.89 -5.28 -11.29
C LEU A 83 4.68 -4.49 -12.59
N LYS A 84 5.59 -4.58 -13.53
CA LYS A 84 5.53 -3.87 -14.80
C LYS A 84 4.41 -4.39 -15.70
N ASP A 85 4.19 -5.70 -15.76
CA ASP A 85 3.14 -6.31 -16.58
C ASP A 85 1.80 -6.47 -15.84
N HIS A 86 1.72 -6.00 -14.59
CA HIS A 86 0.52 -6.04 -13.75
C HIS A 86 0.05 -7.45 -13.36
N SER A 87 0.93 -8.45 -13.44
CA SER A 87 0.61 -9.83 -13.03
C SER A 87 0.71 -10.06 -11.53
N MET A 88 1.41 -9.19 -10.81
CA MET A 88 1.40 -9.18 -9.34
C MET A 88 0.16 -8.44 -8.85
N TYR A 89 -0.66 -9.12 -8.01
CA TYR A 89 -1.87 -8.50 -7.46
C TYR A 89 -1.60 -7.99 -6.05
N ARG A 90 -1.94 -6.73 -5.82
CA ARG A 90 -1.83 -6.06 -4.51
C ARG A 90 -3.21 -5.59 -4.11
N VAL A 91 -3.73 -6.17 -3.04
CA VAL A 91 -5.09 -5.93 -2.57
C VAL A 91 -5.05 -5.25 -1.21
N TYR A 92 -5.80 -4.17 -1.08
CA TYR A 92 -5.85 -3.32 0.11
C TYR A 92 -7.23 -3.31 0.72
N ALA A 93 -7.29 -3.24 2.04
CA ALA A 93 -8.48 -2.85 2.79
C ALA A 93 -8.41 -1.33 3.04
N ALA A 94 -9.51 -0.63 2.82
CA ALA A 94 -9.58 0.82 2.97
C ALA A 94 -10.92 1.25 3.56
N VAL A 95 -10.93 2.29 4.39
CA VAL A 95 -12.17 2.98 4.78
C VAL A 95 -12.16 4.37 4.18
N ALA A 96 -13.13 4.65 3.34
CA ALA A 96 -13.30 5.93 2.68
C ALA A 96 -14.44 6.74 3.34
N ILE A 97 -14.33 8.06 3.26
CA ILE A 97 -15.37 8.96 3.73
C ILE A 97 -16.46 9.09 2.66
N GLY A 98 -17.71 9.08 3.08
CA GLY A 98 -18.88 9.19 2.22
C GLY A 98 -19.45 7.85 1.77
N GLY A 99 -20.52 7.93 1.00
CA GLY A 99 -21.22 6.79 0.45
C GLY A 99 -20.91 6.58 -1.03
N PHE A 100 -20.88 5.32 -1.44
CA PHE A 100 -20.71 4.92 -2.84
C PHE A 100 -22.04 4.39 -3.36
N SER A 101 -22.50 4.91 -4.48
CA SER A 101 -23.75 4.44 -5.11
C SER A 101 -23.56 3.10 -5.84
N ASP A 102 -22.38 2.90 -6.41
CA ASP A 102 -22.04 1.68 -7.13
C ASP A 102 -21.40 0.63 -6.18
N GLU A 103 -21.49 -0.64 -6.56
CA GLU A 103 -20.85 -1.73 -5.81
C GLU A 103 -19.35 -1.82 -6.07
N GLU A 104 -18.92 -1.43 -7.25
CA GLU A 104 -17.52 -1.46 -7.67
C GLU A 104 -17.25 -0.41 -8.73
N GLY A 105 -15.99 -0.07 -8.93
CA GLY A 105 -15.59 0.88 -9.94
C GLY A 105 -14.09 0.92 -10.15
N THR A 106 -13.67 1.77 -11.06
CA THR A 106 -12.27 1.97 -11.42
C THR A 106 -11.97 3.45 -11.50
N VAL A 107 -10.86 3.85 -10.89
CA VAL A 107 -10.29 5.18 -11.11
C VAL A 107 -9.07 5.00 -12.02
N ASP A 108 -9.22 5.44 -13.27
CA ASP A 108 -8.17 5.46 -14.27
C ASP A 108 -7.79 6.92 -14.53
N ALA A 109 -6.81 7.39 -13.79
CA ALA A 109 -6.41 8.79 -13.84
C ALA A 109 -4.91 8.93 -13.56
N PRO A 110 -4.15 9.57 -14.47
CA PRO A 110 -2.72 9.75 -14.30
C PRO A 110 -2.39 10.55 -13.04
N ILE A 111 -1.31 10.16 -12.38
CA ILE A 111 -0.86 10.80 -11.14
C ILE A 111 0.51 11.45 -11.36
N GLY A 112 0.62 12.68 -10.90
CA GLY A 112 1.87 13.43 -10.87
C GLY A 112 2.01 14.20 -9.56
N ARG A 113 3.13 14.86 -9.39
CA ARG A 113 3.34 15.71 -8.22
C ARG A 113 2.45 16.95 -8.31
N SER A 114 1.82 17.34 -7.20
CA SER A 114 1.01 18.55 -7.13
C SER A 114 1.86 19.78 -7.52
N ARG A 115 1.27 20.66 -8.33
CA ARG A 115 1.92 21.92 -8.75
C ARG A 115 1.89 22.98 -7.66
N THR A 116 0.98 22.85 -6.70
CA THR A 116 0.75 23.85 -5.65
C THR A 116 1.29 23.42 -4.29
N ASP A 117 1.46 22.11 -4.06
CA ASP A 117 1.96 21.56 -2.80
C ASP A 117 2.88 20.38 -3.06
N ARG A 118 4.18 20.56 -2.83
CA ARG A 118 5.21 19.55 -3.07
C ARG A 118 5.08 18.29 -2.23
N LYS A 119 4.33 18.33 -1.14
CA LYS A 119 4.07 17.17 -0.27
C LYS A 119 2.95 16.28 -0.79
N LYS A 120 2.21 16.76 -1.79
CA LYS A 120 1.07 16.05 -2.35
C LYS A 120 1.37 15.53 -3.75
N MET A 121 0.70 14.42 -4.05
CA MET A 121 0.46 13.97 -5.43
C MET A 121 -0.92 14.46 -5.86
N ALA A 122 -1.17 14.45 -7.16
CA ALA A 122 -2.45 14.88 -7.71
C ALA A 122 -2.74 14.15 -9.02
N VAL A 123 -4.02 14.06 -9.37
CA VAL A 123 -4.40 13.66 -10.73
C VAL A 123 -3.91 14.75 -11.70
N ASP A 124 -3.10 14.34 -12.67
CA ASP A 124 -2.52 15.23 -13.67
C ASP A 124 -2.64 14.58 -15.04
N ARG A 125 -3.69 14.97 -15.78
CA ARG A 125 -4.03 14.35 -17.06
C ARG A 125 -3.07 14.74 -18.19
N GLN A 126 -2.25 15.78 -18.00
CA GLN A 126 -1.29 16.25 -19.00
C GLN A 126 0.09 15.62 -18.83
N ASN A 127 0.60 15.60 -17.59
CA ASN A 127 1.98 15.22 -17.29
C ASN A 127 2.11 14.05 -16.29
N GLY A 128 0.99 13.55 -15.79
CA GLY A 128 0.98 12.44 -14.83
C GLY A 128 1.35 11.11 -15.50
N ARG A 129 1.77 10.18 -14.65
CA ARG A 129 2.02 8.80 -15.07
C ARG A 129 0.75 7.98 -14.95
N SER A 130 0.49 7.11 -15.91
CA SER A 130 -0.67 6.20 -15.90
C SER A 130 -0.84 5.54 -14.52
N ALA A 131 -2.06 5.56 -14.00
CA ALA A 131 -2.40 4.97 -12.72
C ALA A 131 -3.84 4.46 -12.72
N VAL A 132 -4.03 3.20 -12.31
CA VAL A 132 -5.33 2.54 -12.29
C VAL A 132 -5.55 1.86 -10.95
N THR A 133 -6.66 2.22 -10.30
CA THR A 133 -7.12 1.62 -9.04
C THR A 133 -8.53 1.07 -9.24
N HIS A 134 -8.73 -0.21 -8.92
CA HIS A 134 -10.05 -0.82 -8.85
C HIS A 134 -10.53 -0.83 -7.41
N TRP A 135 -11.80 -0.53 -7.19
CA TRP A 135 -12.40 -0.56 -5.85
C TRP A 135 -13.71 -1.35 -5.85
N LYS A 136 -14.00 -1.96 -4.71
CA LYS A 136 -15.21 -2.73 -4.47
C LYS A 136 -15.73 -2.45 -3.07
N VAL A 137 -17.03 -2.21 -2.94
CA VAL A 137 -17.67 -2.01 -1.64
C VAL A 137 -17.78 -3.35 -0.90
N GLU A 138 -17.25 -3.38 0.32
CA GLU A 138 -17.39 -4.53 1.22
C GLU A 138 -18.52 -4.30 2.23
N GLU A 139 -18.61 -3.10 2.80
CA GLU A 139 -19.63 -2.78 3.80
C GLU A 139 -19.92 -1.28 3.78
N ARG A 140 -21.20 -0.91 3.87
CA ARG A 140 -21.65 0.49 3.91
C ARG A 140 -22.03 0.88 5.33
N PHE A 141 -21.59 2.10 5.73
CA PHE A 141 -21.94 2.71 7.00
C PHE A 141 -22.54 4.09 6.77
N SER A 142 -23.08 4.68 7.81
CA SER A 142 -23.55 6.06 7.74
C SER A 142 -22.36 7.02 7.59
N GLY A 143 -22.19 7.58 6.39
CA GLY A 143 -21.12 8.53 6.08
C GLY A 143 -19.75 7.95 5.78
N TYR A 144 -19.60 6.61 5.75
CA TYR A 144 -18.34 5.91 5.51
C TYR A 144 -18.57 4.63 4.73
N THR A 145 -17.54 4.17 4.02
CA THR A 145 -17.60 2.92 3.25
C THR A 145 -16.30 2.13 3.44
N TYR A 146 -16.43 0.85 3.76
CA TYR A 146 -15.33 -0.10 3.76
C TYR A 146 -15.16 -0.67 2.35
N LEU A 147 -13.96 -0.54 1.79
CA LEU A 147 -13.62 -0.93 0.43
C LEU A 147 -12.50 -1.98 0.41
N THR A 148 -12.52 -2.80 -0.62
CA THR A 148 -11.35 -3.50 -1.12
C THR A 148 -10.84 -2.76 -2.35
N CYS A 149 -9.53 -2.46 -2.39
CA CYS A 149 -8.90 -1.82 -3.55
C CYS A 149 -7.84 -2.75 -4.14
N GLN A 150 -7.77 -2.83 -5.45
CA GLN A 150 -6.74 -3.56 -6.18
C GLN A 150 -6.01 -2.63 -7.14
N LEU A 151 -4.68 -2.68 -7.11
CA LEU A 151 -3.83 -1.82 -7.94
C LEU A 151 -3.38 -2.53 -9.21
N GLU A 152 -3.45 -1.86 -10.36
CA GLU A 152 -2.69 -2.24 -11.56
C GLU A 152 -1.31 -1.57 -11.54
N THR A 153 -1.23 -0.35 -11.12
CA THR A 153 -0.02 0.47 -10.98
C THR A 153 0.25 0.76 -9.50
N GLY A 154 1.42 1.26 -9.17
CA GLY A 154 1.78 1.60 -7.78
C GLY A 154 2.43 2.96 -7.64
N ARG A 155 1.74 4.04 -8.05
CA ARG A 155 2.24 5.40 -7.90
C ARG A 155 2.21 5.83 -6.44
N THR A 156 3.07 6.78 -6.09
CA THR A 156 3.09 7.36 -4.74
C THR A 156 1.70 7.88 -4.35
N HIS A 157 1.21 7.48 -3.17
CA HIS A 157 -0.09 7.85 -2.63
C HIS A 157 -1.29 7.46 -3.52
N GLN A 158 -1.16 6.48 -4.40
CA GLN A 158 -2.13 6.25 -5.48
C GLN A 158 -3.57 6.07 -4.99
N ILE A 159 -3.84 5.16 -4.08
CA ILE A 159 -5.22 4.92 -3.58
C ILE A 159 -5.75 6.19 -2.90
N ARG A 160 -4.91 6.84 -2.11
CA ARG A 160 -5.24 8.07 -1.38
C ARG A 160 -5.64 9.20 -2.33
N VAL A 161 -4.84 9.44 -3.36
CA VAL A 161 -5.10 10.45 -4.39
C VAL A 161 -6.34 10.10 -5.21
N HIS A 162 -6.43 8.86 -5.69
CA HIS A 162 -7.55 8.42 -6.53
C HIS A 162 -8.89 8.56 -5.81
N LEU A 163 -9.00 8.05 -4.57
CA LEU A 163 -10.26 8.13 -3.84
C LEU A 163 -10.59 9.57 -3.45
N SER A 164 -9.62 10.37 -3.06
CA SER A 164 -9.82 11.79 -2.81
C SER A 164 -10.31 12.52 -4.07
N SER A 165 -9.77 12.18 -5.25
CA SER A 165 -10.14 12.82 -6.52
C SER A 165 -11.60 12.57 -6.93
N ILE A 166 -12.21 11.50 -6.45
CA ILE A 166 -13.62 11.19 -6.68
C ILE A 166 -14.52 11.60 -5.49
N GLY A 167 -13.98 12.40 -4.55
CA GLY A 167 -14.73 12.95 -3.43
C GLY A 167 -14.82 12.05 -2.20
N HIS A 168 -14.00 10.99 -2.12
CA HIS A 168 -14.02 10.02 -1.05
C HIS A 168 -12.64 9.79 -0.44
N PRO A 169 -12.03 10.80 0.22
CA PRO A 169 -10.73 10.61 0.86
C PRO A 169 -10.76 9.49 1.89
N LEU A 170 -9.63 8.87 2.12
CA LEU A 170 -9.52 7.82 3.14
C LEU A 170 -9.65 8.43 4.54
N LEU A 171 -10.41 7.75 5.39
CA LEU A 171 -10.58 8.15 6.79
C LEU A 171 -9.21 8.27 7.47
N GLY A 172 -8.98 9.37 8.15
CA GLY A 172 -7.75 9.66 8.89
C GLY A 172 -6.60 10.22 8.05
N ASP A 173 -6.76 10.33 6.73
CA ASP A 173 -5.69 10.83 5.86
C ASP A 173 -5.42 12.32 6.11
N PRO A 174 -4.24 12.70 6.64
CA PRO A 174 -3.95 14.08 6.97
C PRO A 174 -3.58 14.95 5.76
N VAL A 175 -3.31 14.31 4.61
CA VAL A 175 -2.85 15.01 3.41
C VAL A 175 -4.00 15.28 2.44
N TYR A 176 -4.90 14.32 2.25
CA TYR A 176 -5.94 14.35 1.21
C TYR A 176 -7.35 14.60 1.73
N GLY A 177 -7.47 15.16 2.93
CA GLY A 177 -8.77 15.64 3.45
C GLY A 177 -9.56 14.63 4.27
N GLY A 178 -8.92 13.60 4.81
CA GLY A 178 -9.57 12.52 5.54
C GLY A 178 -9.65 12.68 7.05
N VAL A 179 -9.16 13.78 7.62
CA VAL A 179 -9.17 13.98 9.07
C VAL A 179 -10.59 14.33 9.54
N ARG A 180 -11.04 13.63 10.58
CA ARG A 180 -12.34 13.87 11.23
C ARG A 180 -12.15 13.85 12.74
N LYS A 181 -12.83 14.77 13.44
CA LYS A 181 -12.71 14.95 14.90
C LYS A 181 -13.02 13.67 15.68
N ALA A 182 -14.04 12.94 15.26
CA ALA A 182 -14.45 11.69 15.91
C ALA A 182 -13.41 10.56 15.78
N TRP A 183 -12.39 10.73 14.93
CA TRP A 183 -11.37 9.75 14.60
C TRP A 183 -9.96 10.31 14.80
N SER A 184 -9.79 11.24 15.72
CA SER A 184 -8.53 11.93 15.97
C SER A 184 -7.43 11.03 16.54
N ASP A 185 -7.76 9.84 17.01
CA ASP A 185 -6.82 8.83 17.50
C ASP A 185 -6.16 8.01 16.37
N LEU A 186 -6.64 8.13 15.13
CA LEU A 186 -6.00 7.46 13.99
C LEU A 186 -4.65 8.11 13.67
N GLN A 187 -3.63 7.29 13.48
CA GLN A 187 -2.27 7.76 13.16
C GLN A 187 -2.16 8.32 11.75
N GLY A 188 -3.00 7.86 10.82
CA GLY A 188 -3.02 8.29 9.44
C GLY A 188 -4.17 7.63 8.69
N GLN A 189 -3.99 7.48 7.38
CA GLN A 189 -5.01 6.89 6.51
C GLN A 189 -5.38 5.47 6.91
N CYS A 190 -6.68 5.18 6.90
CA CYS A 190 -7.22 3.85 7.16
C CYS A 190 -7.03 2.98 5.91
N LEU A 191 -5.82 2.42 5.77
CA LEU A 191 -5.37 1.67 4.59
C LEU A 191 -4.41 0.57 5.01
N HIS A 192 -4.66 -0.66 4.53
CA HIS A 192 -3.87 -1.84 4.87
C HIS A 192 -3.71 -2.75 3.66
N ALA A 193 -2.47 -3.07 3.29
CA ALA A 193 -2.15 -4.02 2.24
C ALA A 193 -2.39 -5.45 2.74
N LYS A 194 -3.57 -6.01 2.46
CA LYS A 194 -4.05 -7.26 3.08
C LYS A 194 -3.71 -8.53 2.33
N ALA A 195 -3.45 -8.45 1.03
CA ALA A 195 -3.13 -9.62 0.22
C ALA A 195 -2.17 -9.28 -0.91
N LEU A 196 -1.29 -10.22 -1.20
CA LEU A 196 -0.30 -10.11 -2.26
C LEU A 196 -0.27 -11.44 -3.01
N THR A 197 -0.47 -11.39 -4.34
CA THR A 197 -0.39 -12.58 -5.21
C THR A 197 0.71 -12.37 -6.23
N PHE A 198 1.62 -13.32 -6.29
CA PHE A 198 2.78 -13.26 -7.19
C PHE A 198 3.13 -14.64 -7.72
N THR A 199 3.87 -14.68 -8.83
CA THR A 199 4.46 -15.91 -9.34
C THR A 199 5.86 -16.09 -8.75
N HIS A 200 6.11 -17.23 -8.13
CA HIS A 200 7.41 -17.48 -7.49
C HIS A 200 8.53 -17.44 -8.52
N PRO A 201 9.59 -16.64 -8.30
CA PRO A 201 10.67 -16.44 -9.28
C PRO A 201 11.42 -17.72 -9.69
N ALA A 202 11.51 -18.71 -8.82
CA ALA A 202 12.25 -19.95 -9.07
C ALA A 202 11.32 -21.09 -9.52
N THR A 203 10.16 -21.26 -8.87
CA THR A 203 9.28 -22.43 -9.09
C THR A 203 8.19 -22.18 -10.11
N GLY A 204 7.86 -20.92 -10.40
CA GLY A 204 6.73 -20.56 -11.26
C GLY A 204 5.37 -20.76 -10.62
N GLU A 205 5.31 -21.18 -9.36
CA GLU A 205 4.07 -21.37 -8.63
C GLU A 205 3.40 -20.03 -8.33
N ARG A 206 2.08 -19.96 -8.48
CA ARG A 206 1.29 -18.77 -8.13
C ARG A 206 0.94 -18.82 -6.65
N LEU A 207 1.43 -17.86 -5.87
CA LEU A 207 1.29 -17.81 -4.42
C LEU A 207 0.51 -16.56 -4.00
N THR A 208 -0.35 -16.73 -3.00
CA THR A 208 -1.04 -15.62 -2.33
C THR A 208 -0.65 -15.61 -0.86
N VAL A 209 -0.13 -14.47 -0.40
CA VAL A 209 0.20 -14.22 1.00
C VAL A 209 -0.81 -13.21 1.53
N THR A 210 -1.30 -13.45 2.74
CA THR A 210 -2.29 -12.56 3.38
C THR A 210 -1.77 -12.06 4.72
N ALA A 211 -2.26 -10.88 5.12
CA ALA A 211 -2.09 -10.35 6.46
C ALA A 211 -3.48 -9.97 7.00
N PRO A 212 -3.86 -10.43 8.20
CA PRO A 212 -5.14 -10.05 8.79
C PRO A 212 -5.21 -8.55 8.99
N LEU A 213 -6.43 -8.02 9.07
CA LEU A 213 -6.61 -6.61 9.44
C LEU A 213 -5.96 -6.38 10.80
N PRO A 214 -5.16 -5.32 10.95
CA PRO A 214 -4.58 -5.00 12.26
C PRO A 214 -5.67 -4.59 13.26
N ASP A 215 -5.39 -4.72 14.54
CA ASP A 215 -6.36 -4.43 15.61
C ASP A 215 -6.96 -3.03 15.49
N TRP A 216 -6.15 -2.03 15.14
CA TRP A 216 -6.65 -0.67 14.97
C TRP A 216 -7.67 -0.56 13.83
N PHE A 217 -7.51 -1.33 12.75
CA PHE A 217 -8.46 -1.35 11.63
C PHE A 217 -9.76 -2.05 12.05
N ASP A 218 -9.67 -3.19 12.73
CA ASP A 218 -10.85 -3.89 13.28
C ASP A 218 -11.64 -3.00 14.24
N LYS A 219 -10.94 -2.23 15.08
CA LYS A 219 -11.60 -1.25 15.97
C LYS A 219 -12.34 -0.16 15.21
N VAL A 220 -11.78 0.30 14.10
CA VAL A 220 -12.46 1.27 13.21
C VAL A 220 -13.77 0.67 12.69
N LEU A 221 -13.72 -0.53 12.14
CA LEU A 221 -14.91 -1.21 11.61
C LEU A 221 -15.97 -1.44 12.69
N THR A 222 -15.55 -1.90 13.88
CA THR A 222 -16.44 -2.11 15.02
C THR A 222 -17.14 -0.81 15.43
N LYS A 223 -16.39 0.28 15.53
CA LYS A 223 -16.95 1.60 15.85
C LYS A 223 -17.96 2.08 14.79
N LEU A 224 -17.62 1.90 13.51
CA LEU A 224 -18.52 2.25 12.40
C LEU A 224 -19.84 1.47 12.45
N ARG A 225 -19.79 0.19 12.79
CA ARG A 225 -20.98 -0.66 12.92
C ARG A 225 -21.91 -0.22 14.05
N THR A 226 -21.37 0.44 15.09
CA THR A 226 -22.13 0.92 16.23
C THR A 226 -22.65 2.36 16.05
N MET A 227 -22.13 3.12 15.11
CA MET A 227 -22.52 4.51 14.85
C MET A 227 -23.77 4.65 13.99
N GLY A 228 -24.17 3.61 13.31
CA GLY A 228 -25.29 3.59 12.38
C GLY A 228 -26.60 3.42 13.03
#